data_250edae23a132b41df21f6fd22e6ddbd
#
_entry.id   250edae23a132b41df21f6fd22e6ddbd
#
_cell.length_a   1.000
_cell.length_b   1.000
_cell.length_c   1.000
_cell.angle_alpha   90.00
_cell.angle_beta   90.00
_cell.angle_gamma   90.00
#
_symmetry.space_group_name_H-M   'P 1'
#
loop_
_entity.id
_entity.type
_entity.pdbx_description
1 polymer ?
#
loop_
_entity_poly.entity_id
_entity_poly.type
_entity_poly.pdbx_seq_one_letter_code
_entity_poly.pdbx_strand_id
1 'polypeptide(L)'
;KKAENIVFTQNATYALNTAILGTMSNGGHIVVTEMDHNSVLRPACLPGNYTVVKADKSGYVHAEDVEKAVRKDTKLIVCTHASNVCGTIQPVYAIGRIAKKHKILFLLDIAQTAGSINIDAEKMNADMIAFPGHKGLMGPLGTGGLYVKSPEELAPLVTGGTGSNSESVSQP
;
A
#
# COMPACT_ATOMS: atom_id res chain seq x y z
N LYS A 1 -15.87 4.68 -9.40
CA LYS A 1 -15.29 3.82 -8.34
C LYS A 1 -16.34 2.79 -7.98
N LYS A 2 -15.97 1.52 -7.95
CA LYS A 2 -16.89 0.41 -7.69
C LYS A 2 -16.69 -0.06 -6.25
N ALA A 3 -17.76 -0.47 -5.58
CA ALA A 3 -17.69 -0.97 -4.20
C ALA A 3 -16.83 -2.24 -4.10
N GLU A 4 -16.84 -3.05 -5.15
CA GLU A 4 -16.05 -4.27 -5.30
C GLU A 4 -14.52 -4.06 -5.25
N ASN A 5 -14.06 -2.82 -5.42
CA ASN A 5 -12.65 -2.47 -5.25
C ASN A 5 -12.22 -2.28 -3.78
N ILE A 6 -13.15 -2.42 -2.83
CA ILE A 6 -12.85 -2.27 -1.39
C ILE A 6 -12.95 -3.63 -0.72
N VAL A 7 -11.86 -4.04 -0.10
CA VAL A 7 -11.76 -5.23 0.74
C VAL A 7 -11.75 -4.80 2.20
N PHE A 8 -12.66 -5.32 3.01
CA PHE A 8 -12.66 -5.09 4.45
C PHE A 8 -11.53 -5.86 5.12
N THR A 9 -10.84 -5.21 6.03
CA THR A 9 -9.76 -5.79 6.83
C THR A 9 -9.93 -5.45 8.30
N GLN A 10 -9.24 -6.16 9.17
CA GLN A 10 -9.28 -5.91 10.62
C GLN A 10 -8.57 -4.59 11.00
N ASN A 11 -7.65 -4.11 10.19
CA ASN A 11 -6.85 -2.90 10.40
C ASN A 11 -5.96 -2.63 9.19
N ALA A 12 -5.25 -1.49 9.19
CA ALA A 12 -4.30 -1.14 8.13
C ALA A 12 -3.12 -2.14 8.04
N THR A 13 -2.67 -2.72 9.15
CA THR A 13 -1.58 -3.71 9.13
C THR A 13 -1.96 -4.93 8.28
N TYR A 14 -3.19 -5.43 8.45
CA TYR A 14 -3.67 -6.56 7.64
C TYR A 14 -3.81 -6.16 6.17
N ALA A 15 -4.34 -4.97 5.89
CA ALA A 15 -4.45 -4.43 4.54
C ALA A 15 -3.09 -4.31 3.85
N LEU A 16 -2.09 -3.74 4.54
CA LEU A 16 -0.72 -3.58 4.02
C LEU A 16 -0.04 -4.92 3.77
N ASN A 17 -0.19 -5.90 4.69
CA ASN A 17 0.34 -7.25 4.48
C ASN A 17 -0.30 -7.92 3.27
N THR A 18 -1.63 -7.83 3.12
CA THR A 18 -2.36 -8.37 1.96
C THR A 18 -1.82 -7.77 0.66
N ALA A 19 -1.68 -6.45 0.59
CA ALA A 19 -1.20 -5.76 -0.60
C ALA A 19 0.26 -6.10 -0.92
N ILE A 20 1.16 -6.05 0.07
CA ILE A 20 2.59 -6.28 -0.12
C ILE A 20 2.86 -7.74 -0.47
N LEU A 21 2.40 -8.68 0.36
CA LEU A 21 2.68 -10.11 0.16
C LEU A 21 1.96 -10.65 -1.08
N GLY A 22 0.72 -10.19 -1.34
CA GLY A 22 -0.02 -10.56 -2.54
C GLY A 22 0.67 -10.09 -3.83
N THR A 23 1.17 -8.85 -3.88
CA THR A 23 1.92 -8.32 -5.02
C THR A 23 3.25 -9.06 -5.21
N MET A 24 3.90 -9.43 -4.12
CA MET A 24 5.23 -10.04 -4.14
C MET A 24 5.21 -11.57 -4.19
N SER A 25 4.05 -12.20 -4.34
CA SER A 25 3.91 -13.66 -4.40
C SER A 25 4.79 -14.34 -5.45
N ASN A 26 5.08 -13.65 -6.54
CA ASN A 26 5.96 -14.10 -7.62
C ASN A 26 7.33 -13.38 -7.61
N GLY A 27 7.80 -12.96 -6.43
CA GLY A 27 9.07 -12.26 -6.28
C GLY A 27 9.08 -10.87 -6.94
N GLY A 28 10.23 -10.22 -6.96
CA GLY A 28 10.47 -8.89 -7.50
C GLY A 28 11.13 -7.98 -6.46
N HIS A 29 11.22 -6.70 -6.74
CA HIS A 29 11.81 -5.69 -5.87
C HIS A 29 10.74 -4.72 -5.35
N ILE A 30 10.87 -4.29 -4.08
CA ILE A 30 10.00 -3.30 -3.44
C ILE A 30 10.82 -2.06 -3.10
N VAL A 31 10.27 -0.89 -3.39
CA VAL A 31 10.76 0.39 -2.87
C VAL A 31 9.84 0.84 -1.74
N VAL A 32 10.41 1.08 -0.57
CA VAL A 32 9.74 1.63 0.61
C VAL A 32 10.48 2.87 1.10
N THR A 33 9.90 3.62 2.00
CA THR A 33 10.51 4.82 2.56
C THR A 33 10.89 4.63 4.03
N GLU A 34 11.86 5.39 4.52
CA GLU A 34 12.25 5.40 5.93
C GLU A 34 11.11 5.89 6.85
N MET A 35 10.13 6.59 6.27
CA MET A 35 8.98 7.12 7.01
C MET A 35 7.82 6.13 7.08
N ASP A 36 7.92 5.00 6.40
CA ASP A 36 6.88 3.97 6.43
C ASP A 36 6.82 3.28 7.79
N HIS A 37 5.59 3.00 8.21
CA HIS A 37 5.34 2.29 9.45
C HIS A 37 5.87 0.84 9.40
N ASN A 38 6.14 0.24 10.56
CA ASN A 38 6.56 -1.16 10.68
C ASN A 38 5.62 -2.16 9.98
N SER A 39 4.33 -1.81 9.83
CA SER A 39 3.35 -2.60 9.06
C SER A 39 3.65 -2.67 7.57
N VAL A 40 4.50 -1.78 7.05
CA VAL A 40 5.05 -1.79 5.69
C VAL A 40 6.44 -2.42 5.70
N LEU A 41 7.35 -1.94 6.55
CA LEU A 41 8.75 -2.35 6.52
C LEU A 41 8.92 -3.85 6.79
N ARG A 42 8.20 -4.39 7.77
CA ARG A 42 8.33 -5.82 8.12
C ARG A 42 7.90 -6.76 7.00
N PRO A 43 6.68 -6.65 6.40
CA PRO A 43 6.31 -7.49 5.29
C PRO A 43 7.14 -7.22 4.03
N ALA A 44 7.62 -6.00 3.79
CA ALA A 44 8.51 -5.69 2.67
C ALA A 44 9.88 -6.37 2.76
N CYS A 45 10.36 -6.64 3.98
CA CYS A 45 11.62 -7.36 4.20
C CYS A 45 11.53 -8.87 3.94
N LEU A 46 10.34 -9.48 4.03
CA LEU A 46 10.17 -10.93 3.92
C LEU A 46 10.63 -11.50 2.56
N PRO A 47 10.32 -10.87 1.41
CA PRO A 47 10.83 -11.32 0.12
C PRO A 47 12.34 -11.15 -0.06
N GLY A 48 13.02 -10.37 0.81
CA GLY A 48 14.46 -10.18 0.82
C GLY A 48 15.02 -9.24 -0.25
N ASN A 49 14.21 -8.70 -1.15
CA ASN A 49 14.63 -7.81 -2.24
C ASN A 49 13.88 -6.46 -2.16
N TYR A 50 14.41 -5.55 -1.36
CA TYR A 50 13.81 -4.24 -1.12
C TYR A 50 14.86 -3.12 -1.02
N THR A 51 14.43 -1.88 -1.25
CA THR A 51 15.22 -0.67 -1.01
C THR A 51 14.44 0.29 -0.11
N VAL A 52 15.10 0.80 0.92
CA VAL A 52 14.55 1.85 1.81
C VAL A 52 15.11 3.19 1.36
N VAL A 53 14.24 4.08 0.90
CA VAL A 53 14.61 5.46 0.54
C VAL A 53 14.64 6.31 1.80
N LYS A 54 15.74 7.02 1.99
CA LYS A 54 15.97 7.88 3.16
C LYS A 54 15.14 9.16 3.10
N ALA A 55 14.72 9.61 4.27
CA ALA A 55 14.12 10.93 4.47
C ALA A 55 15.18 11.95 4.87
N ASP A 56 14.89 13.21 4.66
CA ASP A 56 15.69 14.31 5.21
C ASP A 56 15.40 14.52 6.70
N LYS A 57 16.03 15.53 7.30
CA LYS A 57 15.89 15.85 8.74
C LYS A 57 14.48 16.27 9.16
N SER A 58 13.64 16.67 8.21
CA SER A 58 12.23 17.00 8.44
C SER A 58 11.31 15.77 8.33
N GLY A 59 11.84 14.61 7.97
CA GLY A 59 11.10 13.41 7.66
C GLY A 59 10.46 13.44 6.27
N TYR A 60 10.92 14.31 5.36
CA TYR A 60 10.42 14.39 3.99
C TYR A 60 11.26 13.51 3.06
N VAL A 61 10.59 12.69 2.25
CA VAL A 61 11.22 11.82 1.24
C VAL A 61 11.17 12.52 -0.11
N HIS A 62 12.32 12.74 -0.72
CA HIS A 62 12.38 13.36 -2.04
C HIS A 62 11.98 12.36 -3.12
N ALA A 63 11.04 12.75 -3.98
CA ALA A 63 10.51 11.87 -5.03
C ALA A 63 11.59 11.41 -6.01
N GLU A 64 12.59 12.26 -6.27
CA GLU A 64 13.76 11.95 -7.10
C GLU A 64 14.58 10.78 -6.55
N ASP A 65 14.66 10.65 -5.23
CA ASP A 65 15.38 9.55 -4.58
C ASP A 65 14.57 8.25 -4.65
N VAL A 66 13.24 8.34 -4.61
CA VAL A 66 12.35 7.20 -4.92
C VAL A 66 12.58 6.73 -6.35
N GLU A 67 12.67 7.66 -7.32
CA GLU A 67 12.89 7.31 -8.73
C GLU A 67 14.26 6.63 -8.94
N LYS A 68 15.32 7.12 -8.28
CA LYS A 68 16.66 6.49 -8.31
C LYS A 68 16.68 5.07 -7.74
N ALA A 69 15.80 4.76 -6.81
CA ALA A 69 15.68 3.43 -6.19
C ALA A 69 14.96 2.42 -7.09
N VAL A 70 14.28 2.88 -8.16
CA VAL A 70 13.58 2.00 -9.11
C VAL A 70 14.57 1.18 -9.92
N ARG A 71 14.29 -0.12 -10.04
CA ARG A 71 15.04 -1.11 -10.82
C ARG A 71 14.15 -1.76 -11.88
N LYS A 72 14.73 -2.53 -12.79
CA LYS A 72 13.98 -3.29 -13.82
C LYS A 72 12.99 -4.30 -13.22
N ASP A 73 13.32 -4.87 -12.06
CA ASP A 73 12.53 -5.86 -11.34
C ASP A 73 11.64 -5.25 -10.25
N THR A 74 11.58 -3.91 -10.13
CA THR A 74 10.68 -3.24 -9.17
C THR A 74 9.23 -3.45 -9.56
N LYS A 75 8.45 -4.02 -8.66
CA LYS A 75 7.02 -4.29 -8.83
C LYS A 75 6.13 -3.38 -7.99
N LEU A 76 6.64 -2.91 -6.85
CA LEU A 76 5.84 -2.17 -5.89
C LEU A 76 6.65 -1.00 -5.33
N ILE A 77 6.01 0.17 -5.28
CA ILE A 77 6.43 1.30 -4.45
C ILE A 77 5.40 1.45 -3.34
N VAL A 78 5.84 1.55 -2.10
CA VAL A 78 4.99 1.83 -0.94
C VAL A 78 5.40 3.17 -0.35
N CYS A 79 4.44 3.97 0.08
CA CYS A 79 4.71 5.22 0.78
C CYS A 79 3.57 5.54 1.74
N THR A 80 3.91 5.91 2.97
CA THR A 80 2.93 6.53 3.87
C THR A 80 2.56 7.92 3.36
N HIS A 81 1.29 8.33 3.49
CA HIS A 81 0.87 9.69 3.11
C HIS A 81 1.34 10.73 4.12
N ALA A 82 1.32 10.39 5.39
CA ALA A 82 1.89 11.22 6.45
C ALA A 82 2.52 10.35 7.53
N SER A 83 3.66 10.81 8.07
CA SER A 83 4.37 10.10 9.13
C SER A 83 3.58 10.12 10.44
N ASN A 84 3.48 8.96 11.10
CA ASN A 84 2.91 8.84 12.44
C ASN A 84 3.85 9.38 13.54
N VAL A 85 5.08 9.70 13.21
CA VAL A 85 6.11 10.17 14.16
C VAL A 85 6.21 11.70 14.13
N CYS A 86 6.40 12.30 12.96
CA CYS A 86 6.64 13.74 12.81
C CYS A 86 5.49 14.47 12.07
N GLY A 87 4.49 13.77 11.55
CA GLY A 87 3.35 14.36 10.84
C GLY A 87 3.67 14.88 9.44
N THR A 88 4.91 14.76 8.97
CA THR A 88 5.32 15.23 7.64
C THR A 88 4.54 14.53 6.55
N ILE A 89 3.89 15.32 5.67
CA ILE A 89 3.16 14.83 4.50
C ILE A 89 4.16 14.54 3.38
N GLN A 90 4.08 13.35 2.80
CA GLN A 90 4.97 12.89 1.76
C GLN A 90 4.50 13.33 0.36
N PRO A 91 5.40 13.41 -0.64
CA PRO A 91 5.09 13.88 -1.99
C PRO A 91 4.40 12.80 -2.83
N VAL A 92 3.29 12.24 -2.32
CA VAL A 92 2.60 11.07 -2.90
C VAL A 92 2.14 11.27 -4.34
N TYR A 93 1.78 12.50 -4.72
CA TYR A 93 1.45 12.80 -6.12
C TYR A 93 2.65 12.66 -7.07
N ALA A 94 3.84 13.07 -6.62
CA ALA A 94 5.07 12.91 -7.40
C ALA A 94 5.48 11.44 -7.47
N ILE A 95 5.43 10.73 -6.34
CA ILE A 95 5.73 9.29 -6.26
C ILE A 95 4.77 8.50 -7.14
N GLY A 96 3.47 8.76 -7.10
CA GLY A 96 2.50 8.09 -7.96
C GLY A 96 2.72 8.35 -9.46
N ARG A 97 3.19 9.56 -9.85
CA ARG A 97 3.59 9.81 -11.24
C ARG A 97 4.82 8.98 -11.65
N ILE A 98 5.78 8.81 -10.74
CA ILE A 98 6.95 7.95 -10.96
C ILE A 98 6.51 6.49 -11.13
N ALA A 99 5.68 5.97 -10.23
CA ALA A 99 5.15 4.62 -10.32
C ALA A 99 4.46 4.38 -11.68
N LYS A 100 3.57 5.28 -12.08
CA LYS A 100 2.87 5.23 -13.37
C LYS A 100 3.83 5.29 -14.57
N LYS A 101 4.83 6.16 -14.54
CA LYS A 101 5.86 6.29 -15.59
C LYS A 101 6.61 4.98 -15.81
N HIS A 102 6.95 4.29 -14.71
CA HIS A 102 7.70 3.04 -14.74
C HIS A 102 6.83 1.79 -14.78
N LYS A 103 5.48 1.95 -14.82
CA LYS A 103 4.50 0.84 -14.80
C LYS A 103 4.65 -0.06 -13.57
N ILE A 104 4.88 0.55 -12.42
CA ILE A 104 5.04 -0.08 -11.11
C ILE A 104 3.77 0.18 -10.29
N LEU A 105 3.31 -0.80 -9.53
CA LEU A 105 2.16 -0.63 -8.63
C LEU A 105 2.52 0.33 -7.49
N PHE A 106 1.58 1.22 -7.13
CA PHE A 106 1.73 2.16 -6.04
C PHE A 106 0.73 1.86 -4.92
N LEU A 107 1.25 1.45 -3.75
CA LEU A 107 0.50 1.27 -2.51
C LEU A 107 0.67 2.49 -1.62
N LEU A 108 -0.43 3.15 -1.30
CA LEU A 108 -0.48 4.31 -0.42
C LEU A 108 -1.03 3.92 0.96
N ASP A 109 -0.25 4.13 2.01
CA ASP A 109 -0.72 4.02 3.40
C ASP A 109 -1.29 5.37 3.86
N ILE A 110 -2.61 5.42 4.04
CA ILE A 110 -3.30 6.62 4.52
C ILE A 110 -3.75 6.51 5.98
N ALA A 111 -3.08 5.66 6.77
CA ALA A 111 -3.47 5.40 8.16
C ALA A 111 -3.53 6.66 9.03
N GLN A 112 -2.78 7.71 8.72
CA GLN A 112 -2.81 8.98 9.45
C GLN A 112 -3.68 10.04 8.79
N THR A 113 -4.11 9.85 7.54
CA THR A 113 -4.75 10.90 6.75
C THR A 113 -6.18 10.56 6.30
N ALA A 114 -6.59 9.29 6.41
CA ALA A 114 -7.97 8.88 6.17
C ALA A 114 -8.92 9.66 7.11
N GLY A 115 -9.94 10.29 6.53
CA GLY A 115 -10.90 11.13 7.26
C GLY A 115 -10.42 12.56 7.57
N SER A 116 -9.12 12.86 7.41
CA SER A 116 -8.54 14.18 7.71
C SER A 116 -8.11 14.96 6.48
N ILE A 117 -7.61 14.25 5.45
CA ILE A 117 -7.17 14.84 4.19
C ILE A 117 -7.96 14.19 3.05
N ASN A 118 -8.30 14.99 2.04
CA ASN A 118 -8.98 14.46 0.86
C ASN A 118 -8.06 13.51 0.08
N ILE A 119 -8.52 12.28 -0.12
CA ILE A 119 -7.80 11.21 -0.82
C ILE A 119 -8.46 10.98 -2.17
N ASP A 120 -7.71 11.18 -3.23
CA ASP A 120 -8.12 10.91 -4.61
C ASP A 120 -7.15 9.92 -5.26
N ALA A 121 -7.54 8.66 -5.28
CA ALA A 121 -6.71 7.56 -5.80
C ALA A 121 -6.25 7.80 -7.26
N GLU A 122 -7.11 8.38 -8.09
CA GLU A 122 -6.80 8.62 -9.50
C GLU A 122 -5.76 9.73 -9.67
N LYS A 123 -5.94 10.86 -8.96
CA LYS A 123 -4.98 11.97 -9.01
C LYS A 123 -3.64 11.60 -8.39
N MET A 124 -3.64 10.76 -7.35
CA MET A 124 -2.45 10.24 -6.70
C MET A 124 -1.80 9.09 -7.49
N ASN A 125 -2.46 8.57 -8.54
CA ASN A 125 -2.08 7.36 -9.28
C ASN A 125 -1.83 6.16 -8.35
N ALA A 126 -2.62 6.04 -7.27
CA ALA A 126 -2.54 4.94 -6.34
C ALA A 126 -3.33 3.75 -6.88
N ASP A 127 -2.68 2.60 -7.00
CA ASP A 127 -3.31 1.35 -7.40
C ASP A 127 -3.91 0.63 -6.21
N MET A 128 -3.33 0.82 -5.02
CA MET A 128 -3.83 0.29 -3.76
C MET A 128 -3.74 1.36 -2.66
N ILE A 129 -4.74 1.35 -1.75
CA ILE A 129 -4.77 2.27 -0.60
C ILE A 129 -5.18 1.50 0.65
N ALA A 130 -4.33 1.52 1.68
CA ALA A 130 -4.59 0.87 2.96
C ALA A 130 -4.98 1.90 4.03
N PHE A 131 -5.99 1.57 4.85
CA PHE A 131 -6.47 2.46 5.91
C PHE A 131 -7.07 1.69 7.09
N PRO A 132 -6.95 2.18 8.33
CA PRO A 132 -7.67 1.69 9.49
C PRO A 132 -9.00 2.41 9.65
N GLY A 133 -10.02 1.75 10.23
CA GLY A 133 -11.27 2.42 10.56
C GLY A 133 -11.22 3.25 11.85
N HIS A 134 -10.38 2.84 12.81
CA HIS A 134 -10.36 3.37 14.19
C HIS A 134 -9.49 4.61 14.43
N LYS A 135 -8.96 5.25 13.36
CA LYS A 135 -8.23 6.53 13.45
C LYS A 135 -9.12 7.68 12.97
N GLY A 136 -8.68 8.48 12.02
CA GLY A 136 -9.40 9.64 11.53
C GLY A 136 -10.80 9.36 10.95
N LEU A 137 -11.11 8.13 10.58
CA LEU A 137 -12.46 7.69 10.21
C LEU A 137 -13.41 7.48 11.41
N MET A 138 -12.88 7.48 12.64
CA MET A 138 -13.63 7.35 13.90
C MET A 138 -14.53 6.11 14.00
N GLY A 139 -14.18 5.04 13.28
CA GLY A 139 -14.84 3.74 13.36
C GLY A 139 -14.35 2.89 14.54
N PRO A 140 -14.96 1.73 14.78
CA PRO A 140 -14.55 0.85 15.86
C PRO A 140 -13.18 0.22 15.62
N LEU A 141 -12.53 -0.23 16.72
CA LEU A 141 -11.36 -1.10 16.66
C LEU A 141 -11.71 -2.40 15.92
N GLY A 142 -10.72 -2.99 15.26
CA GLY A 142 -10.94 -4.21 14.47
C GLY A 142 -11.51 -3.96 13.08
N THR A 143 -11.51 -2.70 12.61
CA THR A 143 -11.96 -2.34 11.26
C THR A 143 -10.88 -1.62 10.47
N GLY A 144 -10.89 -1.85 9.16
CA GLY A 144 -10.02 -1.21 8.19
C GLY A 144 -10.42 -1.62 6.78
N GLY A 145 -9.66 -1.18 5.80
CA GLY A 145 -9.91 -1.52 4.41
C GLY A 145 -8.67 -1.41 3.54
N LEU A 146 -8.76 -2.11 2.43
CA LEU A 146 -7.84 -2.04 1.32
C LEU A 146 -8.62 -1.71 0.05
N TYR A 147 -8.34 -0.58 -0.56
CA TYR A 147 -8.75 -0.30 -1.92
C TYR A 147 -7.75 -0.97 -2.88
N VAL A 148 -8.26 -1.69 -3.87
CA VAL A 148 -7.46 -2.31 -4.94
C VAL A 148 -8.09 -1.96 -6.28
N LYS A 149 -7.33 -1.33 -7.15
CA LYS A 149 -7.80 -0.89 -8.47
C LYS A 149 -8.06 -2.09 -9.41
N SER A 150 -7.16 -3.06 -9.39
CA SER A 150 -7.18 -4.29 -10.20
C SER A 150 -7.06 -5.51 -9.28
N PRO A 151 -8.16 -5.97 -8.66
CA PRO A 151 -8.10 -7.07 -7.68
C PRO A 151 -7.53 -8.38 -8.24
N GLU A 152 -7.71 -8.62 -9.53
CA GLU A 152 -7.21 -9.80 -10.26
C GLU A 152 -5.68 -9.90 -10.32
N GLU A 153 -4.97 -8.80 -10.09
CA GLU A 153 -3.50 -8.75 -10.08
C GLU A 153 -2.91 -9.05 -8.69
N LEU A 154 -3.77 -9.21 -7.68
CA LEU A 154 -3.35 -9.39 -6.29
C LEU A 154 -3.59 -10.83 -5.82
N ALA A 155 -2.52 -11.56 -5.51
CA ALA A 155 -2.68 -12.89 -4.92
C ALA A 155 -3.32 -12.78 -3.52
N PRO A 156 -4.28 -13.66 -3.17
CA PRO A 156 -4.94 -13.62 -1.87
C PRO A 156 -3.93 -14.00 -0.76
N LEU A 157 -4.01 -13.30 0.38
CA LEU A 157 -3.21 -13.61 1.57
C LEU A 157 -3.77 -14.86 2.29
N VAL A 158 -5.09 -15.02 2.26
CA VAL A 158 -5.82 -16.15 2.86
C VAL A 158 -6.78 -16.69 1.82
N THR A 159 -6.85 -18.00 1.67
CA THR A 159 -7.72 -18.68 0.71
C THR A 159 -8.84 -19.44 1.41
N GLY A 160 -9.96 -19.64 0.71
CA GLY A 160 -11.12 -20.36 1.20
C GLY A 160 -12.21 -19.44 1.78
N GLY A 161 -13.28 -20.06 2.26
CA GLY A 161 -14.33 -19.35 3.02
C GLY A 161 -15.20 -18.35 2.23
N THR A 162 -15.29 -18.48 0.90
CA THR A 162 -16.04 -17.54 0.05
C THR A 162 -17.54 -17.74 0.03
N GLY A 163 -18.02 -18.92 0.44
CA GLY A 163 -19.44 -19.29 0.43
C GLY A 163 -20.07 -19.47 -0.95
N SER A 164 -19.31 -19.28 -2.03
CA SER A 164 -19.71 -19.48 -3.41
C SER A 164 -18.79 -20.48 -4.10
N ASN A 165 -19.32 -21.22 -5.10
CA ASN A 165 -18.55 -22.23 -5.85
C ASN A 165 -17.77 -23.21 -4.97
N SER A 166 -18.42 -23.77 -3.94
CA SER A 166 -17.80 -24.65 -2.94
C SER A 166 -17.09 -25.89 -3.53
N GLU A 167 -17.41 -26.25 -4.77
CA GLU A 167 -16.80 -27.37 -5.51
C GLU A 167 -15.49 -26.94 -6.24
N SER A 168 -15.25 -25.63 -6.37
CA SER A 168 -14.03 -25.13 -7.02
C SER A 168 -12.86 -25.14 -6.05
N VAL A 169 -11.71 -25.66 -6.50
CA VAL A 169 -10.43 -25.57 -5.76
C VAL A 169 -9.72 -24.22 -5.96
N SER A 170 -10.17 -23.44 -6.95
CA SER A 170 -9.65 -22.09 -7.19
C SER A 170 -10.44 -21.05 -6.40
N GLN A 171 -9.75 -20.06 -5.87
CA GLN A 171 -10.35 -18.89 -5.24
C GLN A 171 -11.16 -18.11 -6.30
N PRO A 172 -12.44 -17.82 -6.08
CA PRO A 172 -13.28 -17.04 -7.01
C PRO A 172 -12.90 -15.57 -7.03
#